data_9257aa87bb0fe786746bdade327b4ac9
#
_entry.id   9257aa87bb0fe786746bdade327b4ac9
#
_cell.length_a   1.000
_cell.length_b   1.000
_cell.length_c   1.000
_cell.angle_alpha   90.00
_cell.angle_beta   90.00
_cell.angle_gamma   90.00
#
_symmetry.space_group_name_H-M   'P 1'
#
loop_
_entity.id
_entity.type
_entity.pdbx_description
1 polymer ?
#
loop_
_entity_poly.entity_id
_entity_poly.type
_entity_poly.pdbx_seq_one_letter_code
_entity_poly.pdbx_strand_id
1 'polypeptide(L)'
;MAFMLLCGCRSTSHIKDNTGLHLPDDLQATLWAESPMLYNPTNMDVDSKGRIWITEAVNYRNYNNDSATFLHHAKGDRIMILEDTDQDGKADSSKVFVQDRDLVSPVGIAVIGNKIIVSCSPNLVVYTDDNGDDVPDKKEILLTGFGGLDHDHSLHAVTAGADGNWYFNVGNAGPHTVTDKSGFTLRSGSIYTGGSPYNNNNEGNQKSDDGKTWVGGMALRVNPDGTGLKVLAHNFRNSYEVVTDSYGNLWQNDNDDQEVTCRTTWLMEGGNAGFFSSDGTRYWQADQRPGQDIFAAHWHQDDPGVM
;
A
#
# COMPACT_ATOMS: atom_id res chain seq x y z
N MET A 1 11.26 42.10 -48.08
CA MET A 1 11.99 40.97 -47.52
C MET A 1 11.00 40.21 -46.64
N ALA A 2 10.37 39.15 -47.15
CA ALA A 2 9.31 38.39 -46.49
C ALA A 2 9.97 37.17 -45.83
N PHE A 3 9.85 37.05 -44.51
CA PHE A 3 10.28 35.86 -43.76
C PHE A 3 9.14 34.84 -43.77
N MET A 4 9.35 33.74 -44.47
CA MET A 4 8.46 32.60 -44.50
C MET A 4 8.85 31.70 -43.32
N LEU A 5 8.01 31.64 -42.24
CA LEU A 5 8.12 30.63 -41.18
C LEU A 5 7.62 29.30 -41.75
N LEU A 6 8.52 28.38 -41.98
CA LEU A 6 8.21 26.97 -42.25
C LEU A 6 7.93 26.30 -40.91
N CYS A 7 6.63 26.12 -40.58
CA CYS A 7 6.17 25.25 -39.53
C CYS A 7 6.33 23.81 -39.99
N GLY A 8 7.44 23.17 -39.65
CA GLY A 8 7.64 21.74 -39.91
C GLY A 8 6.77 20.93 -38.99
N CYS A 9 5.66 20.39 -39.49
CA CYS A 9 4.99 19.27 -38.84
C CYS A 9 5.96 18.10 -38.77
N ARG A 10 6.52 17.83 -37.61
CA ARG A 10 7.14 16.52 -37.36
C ARG A 10 6.03 15.48 -37.37
N SER A 11 6.00 14.63 -38.37
CA SER A 11 5.25 13.38 -38.34
C SER A 11 5.82 12.55 -37.21
N THR A 12 5.09 12.41 -36.14
CA THR A 12 5.38 11.44 -35.09
C THR A 12 5.17 10.06 -35.71
N SER A 13 6.25 9.37 -35.98
CA SER A 13 6.19 7.93 -36.26
C SER A 13 5.61 7.30 -35.01
N HIS A 14 4.44 6.66 -35.11
CA HIS A 14 3.88 5.83 -34.04
C HIS A 14 4.89 4.71 -33.78
N ILE A 15 5.68 4.86 -32.72
CA ILE A 15 6.44 3.74 -32.15
C ILE A 15 5.37 2.83 -31.60
N LYS A 16 5.22 1.64 -32.17
CA LYS A 16 4.35 0.61 -31.59
C LYS A 16 4.86 0.34 -30.17
N ASP A 17 4.05 0.69 -29.20
CA ASP A 17 4.31 0.38 -27.82
C ASP A 17 4.34 -1.15 -27.65
N ASN A 18 5.51 -1.69 -27.34
CA ASN A 18 5.70 -3.13 -27.08
C ASN A 18 5.36 -3.52 -25.62
N THR A 19 4.89 -2.58 -24.82
CA THR A 19 4.57 -2.83 -23.38
C THR A 19 3.25 -3.57 -23.20
N GLY A 20 2.39 -3.63 -24.24
CA GLY A 20 1.05 -4.19 -24.15
C GLY A 20 0.04 -3.29 -23.41
N LEU A 21 0.42 -2.06 -23.11
CA LEU A 21 -0.45 -1.08 -22.47
C LEU A 21 -1.36 -0.41 -23.51
N HIS A 22 -2.60 -0.12 -23.11
CA HIS A 22 -3.52 0.70 -23.90
C HIS A 22 -3.41 2.14 -23.39
N LEU A 23 -2.80 3.01 -24.21
CA LEU A 23 -2.57 4.41 -23.87
C LEU A 23 -3.42 5.33 -24.75
N PRO A 24 -3.83 6.50 -24.25
CA PRO A 24 -4.29 7.61 -25.08
C PRO A 24 -3.24 8.01 -26.12
N ASP A 25 -3.69 8.60 -27.24
CA ASP A 25 -2.81 8.94 -28.38
C ASP A 25 -1.73 9.97 -28.05
N ASP A 26 -1.90 10.75 -26.99
CA ASP A 26 -0.99 11.79 -26.50
C ASP A 26 -0.01 11.29 -25.41
N LEU A 27 -0.08 10.01 -25.04
CA LEU A 27 0.82 9.40 -24.06
C LEU A 27 1.70 8.33 -24.68
N GLN A 28 2.86 8.16 -24.12
CA GLN A 28 3.82 7.10 -24.45
C GLN A 28 4.32 6.42 -23.18
N ALA A 29 4.38 5.09 -23.18
CA ALA A 29 5.06 4.33 -22.13
C ALA A 29 6.46 3.92 -22.57
N THR A 30 7.40 3.99 -21.65
CA THR A 30 8.77 3.52 -21.84
C THR A 30 9.11 2.53 -20.72
N LEU A 31 9.66 1.38 -21.08
CA LEU A 31 10.22 0.46 -20.08
C LEU A 31 11.44 1.13 -19.47
N TRP A 32 11.32 1.51 -18.18
CA TRP A 32 12.35 2.27 -17.49
C TRP A 32 13.35 1.38 -16.74
N ALA A 33 12.89 0.28 -16.13
CA ALA A 33 13.74 -0.70 -15.43
C ALA A 33 13.14 -2.11 -15.52
N GLU A 34 14.00 -3.12 -15.56
CA GLU A 34 13.63 -4.53 -15.57
C GLU A 34 14.66 -5.38 -14.81
N SER A 35 14.32 -6.65 -14.58
CA SER A 35 15.28 -7.59 -14.01
C SER A 35 16.54 -7.73 -14.92
N PRO A 36 17.72 -7.78 -14.35
CA PRO A 36 18.06 -8.10 -12.95
C PRO A 36 18.23 -6.89 -12.02
N MET A 37 17.88 -5.68 -12.43
CA MET A 37 18.03 -4.48 -11.59
C MET A 37 17.11 -4.51 -10.37
N LEU A 38 15.98 -5.19 -10.49
CA LEU A 38 14.97 -5.37 -9.44
C LEU A 38 14.24 -6.71 -9.61
N TYR A 39 13.61 -7.20 -8.54
CA TYR A 39 12.80 -8.41 -8.56
C TYR A 39 11.52 -8.21 -7.76
N ASN A 40 10.38 -8.60 -8.34
CA ASN A 40 9.08 -8.61 -7.68
C ASN A 40 8.76 -7.32 -6.91
N PRO A 41 8.75 -6.15 -7.58
CA PRO A 41 8.50 -4.86 -6.92
C PRO A 41 7.04 -4.78 -6.46
N THR A 42 6.80 -4.24 -5.27
CA THR A 42 5.47 -4.11 -4.68
C THR A 42 5.03 -2.67 -4.49
N ASN A 43 5.97 -1.77 -4.24
CA ASN A 43 5.68 -0.35 -4.09
C ASN A 43 6.93 0.47 -4.45
N MET A 44 6.73 1.75 -4.76
CA MET A 44 7.79 2.66 -5.12
C MET A 44 7.53 4.08 -4.60
N ASP A 45 8.61 4.80 -4.36
CA ASP A 45 8.58 6.23 -4.09
C ASP A 45 9.77 6.92 -4.76
N VAL A 46 9.73 8.25 -4.84
CA VAL A 46 10.73 9.07 -5.51
C VAL A 46 11.37 10.02 -4.51
N ASP A 47 12.69 9.98 -4.38
CA ASP A 47 13.39 10.90 -3.50
C ASP A 47 13.59 12.31 -4.12
N SER A 48 14.10 13.24 -3.31
CA SER A 48 14.34 14.61 -3.75
C SER A 48 15.42 14.77 -4.84
N LYS A 49 16.16 13.71 -5.14
CA LYS A 49 17.16 13.64 -6.23
C LYS A 49 16.57 13.05 -7.51
N GLY A 50 15.30 12.61 -7.50
CA GLY A 50 14.64 11.95 -8.62
C GLY A 50 14.95 10.46 -8.76
N ARG A 51 15.59 9.84 -7.77
CA ARG A 51 15.86 8.40 -7.77
C ARG A 51 14.62 7.62 -7.34
N ILE A 52 14.42 6.47 -7.95
CA ILE A 52 13.31 5.58 -7.63
C ILE A 52 13.72 4.60 -6.54
N TRP A 53 12.95 4.58 -5.47
CA TRP A 53 13.09 3.63 -4.38
C TRP A 53 11.98 2.60 -4.47
N ILE A 54 12.32 1.32 -4.32
CA ILE A 54 11.35 0.23 -4.41
C ILE A 54 11.50 -0.76 -3.26
N THR A 55 10.38 -1.34 -2.87
CA THR A 55 10.31 -2.54 -2.05
C THR A 55 10.24 -3.77 -2.94
N GLU A 56 11.03 -4.78 -2.63
CA GLU A 56 10.94 -6.10 -3.25
C GLU A 56 10.24 -7.09 -2.31
N ALA A 57 9.36 -7.93 -2.83
CA ALA A 57 8.69 -8.99 -2.10
C ALA A 57 8.95 -10.36 -2.73
N VAL A 58 10.21 -10.74 -2.84
CA VAL A 58 10.62 -12.05 -3.38
C VAL A 58 10.19 -13.18 -2.46
N ASN A 59 10.05 -12.91 -1.17
CA ASN A 59 9.56 -13.85 -0.16
C ASN A 59 8.03 -13.91 -0.03
N TYR A 60 7.28 -13.26 -0.93
CA TYR A 60 5.83 -13.22 -0.90
C TYR A 60 5.19 -14.62 -0.86
N ARG A 61 4.24 -14.79 0.05
CA ARG A 61 3.49 -16.05 0.29
C ARG A 61 4.33 -17.24 0.71
N ASN A 62 5.57 -17.05 1.16
CA ASN A 62 6.38 -18.17 1.67
C ASN A 62 5.79 -18.80 2.93
N TYR A 63 5.30 -17.97 3.86
CA TYR A 63 4.65 -18.45 5.07
C TYR A 63 3.27 -19.06 4.79
N ASN A 64 2.52 -18.48 3.85
CA ASN A 64 1.20 -18.96 3.49
C ASN A 64 1.23 -20.25 2.65
N ASN A 65 2.32 -20.52 1.96
CA ASN A 65 2.49 -21.68 1.07
C ASN A 65 3.26 -22.84 1.71
N ASP A 66 3.17 -23.01 3.03
CA ASP A 66 3.70 -24.17 3.75
C ASP A 66 5.22 -24.19 3.96
N SER A 67 5.90 -23.14 3.69
CA SER A 67 7.36 -23.08 3.85
C SER A 67 7.81 -21.97 4.79
N ALA A 68 7.13 -21.83 5.93
CA ALA A 68 7.50 -20.86 6.98
C ALA A 68 8.98 -20.89 7.39
N THR A 69 9.69 -21.96 7.03
CA THR A 69 11.12 -22.14 7.25
C THR A 69 11.98 -21.80 6.05
N PHE A 70 11.37 -21.63 4.87
CA PHE A 70 12.11 -21.39 3.62
C PHE A 70 11.79 -20.01 3.05
N LEU A 71 12.78 -19.14 3.05
CA LEU A 71 12.74 -17.86 2.35
C LEU A 71 13.59 -17.95 1.07
N HIS A 72 13.05 -17.47 -0.07
CA HIS A 72 13.83 -17.35 -1.31
C HIS A 72 15.03 -16.41 -1.09
N HIS A 73 14.80 -15.28 -0.41
CA HIS A 73 15.84 -14.44 0.12
C HIS A 73 16.03 -14.74 1.62
N ALA A 74 16.95 -15.64 1.96
CA ALA A 74 17.19 -16.08 3.33
C ALA A 74 17.60 -14.96 4.30
N LYS A 75 18.07 -13.83 3.77
CA LYS A 75 18.43 -12.63 4.56
C LYS A 75 17.29 -11.61 4.65
N GLY A 76 16.10 -11.95 4.16
CA GLY A 76 14.95 -11.06 4.01
C GLY A 76 14.88 -10.38 2.64
N ASP A 77 13.81 -9.67 2.40
CA ASP A 77 13.61 -8.88 1.18
C ASP A 77 14.42 -7.57 1.21
N ARG A 78 14.45 -6.86 0.09
CA ARG A 78 15.34 -5.72 -0.11
C ARG A 78 14.54 -4.44 -0.35
N ILE A 79 15.19 -3.33 0.00
CA ILE A 79 14.86 -2.00 -0.51
C ILE A 79 15.94 -1.63 -1.51
N MET A 80 15.52 -1.26 -2.71
CA MET A 80 16.41 -0.92 -3.82
C MET A 80 16.32 0.54 -4.16
N ILE A 81 17.44 1.13 -4.59
CA ILE A 81 17.51 2.46 -5.20
C ILE A 81 17.88 2.25 -6.67
N LEU A 82 17.09 2.80 -7.57
CA LEU A 82 17.34 2.80 -9.01
C LEU A 82 17.53 4.23 -9.49
N GLU A 83 18.44 4.40 -10.44
CA GLU A 83 18.80 5.72 -10.97
C GLU A 83 19.04 5.64 -12.49
N ASP A 84 18.62 6.69 -13.19
CA ASP A 84 18.96 7.00 -14.57
C ASP A 84 20.06 8.06 -14.50
N THR A 85 21.34 7.61 -14.57
CA THR A 85 22.48 8.50 -14.33
C THR A 85 22.87 9.32 -15.54
N ASP A 86 22.52 8.87 -16.74
CA ASP A 86 22.82 9.57 -17.99
C ASP A 86 21.61 10.31 -18.59
N GLN A 87 20.44 10.22 -17.94
CA GLN A 87 19.19 10.90 -18.28
C GLN A 87 18.63 10.52 -19.65
N ASP A 88 18.81 9.27 -20.07
CA ASP A 88 18.27 8.75 -21.33
C ASP A 88 16.81 8.24 -21.21
N GLY A 89 16.24 8.26 -20.00
CA GLY A 89 14.88 7.80 -19.69
C GLY A 89 14.81 6.32 -19.32
N LYS A 90 15.93 5.72 -18.94
CA LYS A 90 16.03 4.34 -18.44
C LYS A 90 16.97 4.27 -17.25
N ALA A 91 16.66 3.40 -16.32
CA ALA A 91 17.57 3.12 -15.22
C ALA A 91 18.81 2.39 -15.73
N ASP A 92 19.98 2.87 -15.34
CA ASP A 92 21.27 2.27 -15.63
C ASP A 92 22.06 1.88 -14.36
N SER A 93 21.54 2.24 -13.19
CA SER A 93 22.11 1.94 -11.88
C SER A 93 21.07 1.35 -10.94
N SER A 94 21.47 0.33 -10.19
CA SER A 94 20.68 -0.19 -9.07
C SER A 94 21.58 -0.50 -7.87
N LYS A 95 21.12 -0.10 -6.68
CA LYS A 95 21.83 -0.28 -5.41
C LYS A 95 20.89 -0.84 -4.36
N VAL A 96 21.38 -1.80 -3.55
CA VAL A 96 20.66 -2.25 -2.35
C VAL A 96 20.86 -1.21 -1.26
N PHE A 97 19.79 -0.58 -0.80
CA PHE A 97 19.80 0.27 0.39
C PHE A 97 19.88 -0.58 1.65
N VAL A 98 19.00 -1.58 1.76
CA VAL A 98 19.00 -2.54 2.87
C VAL A 98 18.44 -3.88 2.42
N GLN A 99 18.96 -4.94 3.00
CA GLN A 99 18.38 -6.28 3.02
C GLN A 99 18.24 -6.71 4.48
N ASP A 100 17.02 -6.99 4.91
CA ASP A 100 16.74 -7.19 6.34
C ASP A 100 15.79 -8.36 6.55
N ARG A 101 16.07 -9.20 7.55
CA ARG A 101 15.25 -10.37 7.89
C ARG A 101 13.83 -10.01 8.41
N ASP A 102 13.65 -8.79 8.89
CA ASP A 102 12.32 -8.28 9.27
C ASP A 102 11.50 -7.82 8.06
N LEU A 103 12.12 -7.75 6.88
CA LEU A 103 11.42 -7.49 5.63
C LEU A 103 11.06 -8.83 4.97
N VAL A 104 9.81 -9.24 5.16
CA VAL A 104 9.21 -10.38 4.48
C VAL A 104 7.96 -9.89 3.77
N SER A 105 8.05 -9.78 2.46
CA SER A 105 6.99 -9.23 1.62
C SER A 105 6.56 -7.82 2.02
N PRO A 106 7.47 -6.84 2.06
CA PRO A 106 7.09 -5.44 2.26
C PRO A 106 6.21 -4.97 1.11
N VAL A 107 5.14 -4.24 1.41
CA VAL A 107 4.15 -3.78 0.41
C VAL A 107 3.93 -2.27 0.41
N GLY A 108 4.78 -1.52 1.10
CA GLY A 108 4.74 -0.07 1.09
C GLY A 108 6.07 0.58 1.41
N ILE A 109 6.34 1.72 0.78
CA ILE A 109 7.52 2.54 1.02
C ILE A 109 7.17 4.02 0.92
N ALA A 110 7.79 4.84 1.78
CA ALA A 110 7.86 6.29 1.62
C ALA A 110 9.27 6.79 1.92
N VAL A 111 9.76 7.70 1.10
CA VAL A 111 11.07 8.34 1.27
C VAL A 111 10.89 9.80 1.64
N ILE A 112 11.09 10.13 2.92
CA ILE A 112 10.82 11.45 3.47
C ILE A 112 12.11 12.02 4.06
N GLY A 113 12.80 12.82 3.26
CA GLY A 113 14.12 13.34 3.63
C GLY A 113 15.14 12.21 3.74
N ASN A 114 15.68 12.00 4.94
CA ASN A 114 16.62 10.92 5.24
C ASN A 114 15.96 9.68 5.89
N LYS A 115 14.63 9.65 5.94
CA LYS A 115 13.86 8.54 6.50
C LYS A 115 13.20 7.72 5.41
N ILE A 116 13.36 6.42 5.50
CA ILE A 116 12.73 5.45 4.62
C ILE A 116 11.76 4.64 5.48
N ILE A 117 10.45 4.88 5.28
CA ILE A 117 9.37 4.26 6.01
C ILE A 117 8.90 3.05 5.19
N VAL A 118 8.88 1.87 5.80
CA VAL A 118 8.55 0.62 5.12
C VAL A 118 7.41 -0.08 5.84
N SER A 119 6.35 -0.35 5.10
CA SER A 119 5.23 -1.17 5.56
C SER A 119 5.52 -2.64 5.28
N CYS A 120 5.68 -3.41 6.34
CA CYS A 120 5.91 -4.85 6.27
C CYS A 120 5.31 -5.52 7.50
N SER A 121 4.09 -6.05 7.39
CA SER A 121 3.43 -6.70 8.55
C SER A 121 4.34 -7.69 9.26
N PRO A 122 4.39 -7.67 10.60
CA PRO A 122 3.52 -6.92 11.51
C PRO A 122 3.98 -5.47 11.79
N ASN A 123 4.99 -4.96 11.10
CA ASN A 123 5.73 -3.76 11.48
C ASN A 123 5.58 -2.62 10.47
N LEU A 124 5.48 -1.41 10.99
CA LEU A 124 5.85 -0.19 10.29
C LEU A 124 7.28 0.16 10.73
N VAL A 125 8.23 0.01 9.80
CA VAL A 125 9.67 0.16 10.07
C VAL A 125 10.17 1.47 9.51
N VAL A 126 11.04 2.15 10.23
CA VAL A 126 11.73 3.35 9.76
C VAL A 126 13.23 3.09 9.75
N TYR A 127 13.82 3.19 8.58
CA TYR A 127 15.26 3.28 8.41
C TYR A 127 15.67 4.73 8.28
N THR A 128 16.80 5.12 8.83
CA THR A 128 17.34 6.48 8.73
C THR A 128 18.78 6.42 8.22
N ASP A 129 19.05 7.17 7.17
CA ASP A 129 20.38 7.40 6.61
C ASP A 129 20.82 8.81 7.04
N ASP A 130 21.61 8.91 8.10
CA ASP A 130 22.00 10.20 8.69
C ASP A 130 23.14 10.87 7.91
N ASN A 131 23.95 10.10 7.18
CA ASN A 131 25.16 10.57 6.50
C ASN A 131 25.01 10.70 4.98
N GLY A 132 23.93 10.15 4.40
CA GLY A 132 23.62 10.25 2.98
C GLY A 132 24.44 9.31 2.08
N ASP A 133 24.93 8.19 2.62
CA ASP A 133 25.71 7.20 1.87
C ASP A 133 24.86 6.07 1.25
N ASP A 134 23.55 6.16 1.39
CA ASP A 134 22.56 5.16 0.97
C ASP A 134 22.70 3.81 1.70
N VAL A 135 23.10 3.87 2.96
CA VAL A 135 23.10 2.75 3.89
C VAL A 135 22.40 3.20 5.18
N PRO A 136 21.49 2.44 5.75
CA PRO A 136 20.80 2.88 6.96
C PRO A 136 21.74 2.87 8.17
N ASP A 137 21.84 4.03 8.85
CA ASP A 137 22.56 4.16 10.14
C ASP A 137 21.72 3.69 11.32
N LYS A 138 20.38 3.77 11.18
CA LYS A 138 19.41 3.42 12.23
C LYS A 138 18.24 2.66 11.66
N LYS A 139 17.70 1.76 12.49
CA LYS A 139 16.43 1.06 12.27
C LYS A 139 15.56 1.20 13.49
N GLU A 140 14.32 1.55 13.28
CA GLU A 140 13.30 1.66 14.32
C GLU A 140 12.03 0.93 13.88
N ILE A 141 11.44 0.12 14.76
CA ILE A 141 10.07 -0.35 14.59
C ILE A 141 9.17 0.70 15.21
N LEU A 142 8.52 1.51 14.37
CA LEU A 142 7.70 2.63 14.82
C LEU A 142 6.39 2.15 15.43
N LEU A 143 5.72 1.21 14.74
CA LEU A 143 4.50 0.52 15.18
C LEU A 143 4.65 -0.97 14.89
N THR A 144 3.99 -1.80 15.70
CA THR A 144 3.93 -3.25 15.50
C THR A 144 2.58 -3.81 15.93
N GLY A 145 2.25 -5.02 15.44
CA GLY A 145 1.02 -5.70 15.80
C GLY A 145 -0.05 -5.68 14.69
N PHE A 146 0.31 -5.31 13.47
CA PHE A 146 -0.55 -5.46 12.32
C PHE A 146 -0.66 -6.93 11.90
N GLY A 147 -1.86 -7.37 11.55
CA GLY A 147 -2.13 -8.70 11.02
C GLY A 147 -1.79 -8.84 9.54
N GLY A 148 -2.13 -10.00 8.97
CA GLY A 148 -1.89 -10.26 7.55
C GLY A 148 -0.41 -10.49 7.22
N LEU A 149 0.32 -11.22 8.06
CA LEU A 149 1.72 -11.56 7.81
C LEU A 149 1.87 -12.24 6.45
N ASP A 150 2.82 -11.77 5.64
CA ASP A 150 3.12 -12.29 4.31
C ASP A 150 1.87 -12.37 3.41
N HIS A 151 1.02 -11.34 3.48
CA HIS A 151 -0.25 -11.30 2.76
C HIS A 151 -0.46 -9.95 2.08
N ASP A 152 -1.09 -9.98 0.90
CA ASP A 152 -1.46 -8.81 0.09
C ASP A 152 -2.65 -8.01 0.65
N HIS A 153 -3.27 -8.44 1.74
CA HIS A 153 -4.27 -7.69 2.50
C HIS A 153 -3.75 -7.21 3.86
N SER A 154 -2.46 -6.95 3.93
CA SER A 154 -1.75 -6.57 5.15
C SER A 154 -1.59 -5.06 5.30
N LEU A 155 -0.51 -4.62 5.93
CA LEU A 155 -0.10 -3.23 6.06
C LEU A 155 0.48 -2.74 4.73
N HIS A 156 -0.13 -1.71 4.15
CA HIS A 156 0.17 -1.20 2.81
C HIS A 156 0.92 0.14 2.83
N ALA A 157 0.93 0.81 1.67
CA ALA A 157 1.71 2.01 1.38
C ALA A 157 1.57 3.11 2.42
N VAL A 158 2.64 3.85 2.60
CA VAL A 158 2.70 5.04 3.46
C VAL A 158 2.89 6.27 2.60
N THR A 159 2.18 7.34 2.93
CA THR A 159 2.35 8.65 2.31
C THR A 159 2.48 9.75 3.37
N ALA A 160 3.20 10.82 3.05
CA ALA A 160 3.27 12.00 3.90
C ALA A 160 2.12 12.95 3.60
N GLY A 161 1.40 13.38 4.63
CA GLY A 161 0.41 14.44 4.51
C GLY A 161 1.02 15.84 4.62
N ALA A 162 0.34 16.83 4.05
CA ALA A 162 0.73 18.23 4.16
C ALA A 162 0.70 18.77 5.60
N ASP A 163 0.02 18.08 6.50
CA ASP A 163 -0.03 18.36 7.95
C ASP A 163 1.17 17.79 8.72
N GLY A 164 2.10 17.13 8.02
CA GLY A 164 3.29 16.50 8.59
C GLY A 164 3.05 15.12 9.21
N ASN A 165 1.84 14.59 9.14
CA ASN A 165 1.54 13.23 9.58
C ASN A 165 1.79 12.21 8.47
N TRP A 166 1.91 10.97 8.86
CA TRP A 166 1.99 9.84 7.94
C TRP A 166 0.65 9.12 7.85
N TYR A 167 0.24 8.84 6.62
CA TYR A 167 -1.00 8.17 6.27
C TYR A 167 -0.69 6.82 5.64
N PHE A 168 -1.43 5.80 5.99
CA PHE A 168 -1.21 4.45 5.48
C PHE A 168 -2.47 3.60 5.56
N ASN A 169 -2.48 2.48 4.88
CA ASN A 169 -3.61 1.57 4.84
C ASN A 169 -3.25 0.20 5.41
N VAL A 170 -4.28 -0.51 5.85
CA VAL A 170 -4.27 -1.95 6.03
C VAL A 170 -5.43 -2.56 5.24
N GLY A 171 -5.22 -3.72 4.66
CA GLY A 171 -6.28 -4.54 4.10
C GLY A 171 -7.06 -5.26 5.20
N ASN A 172 -8.00 -6.12 4.81
CA ASN A 172 -8.91 -6.78 5.74
C ASN A 172 -8.33 -8.03 6.44
N ALA A 173 -7.07 -8.37 6.20
CA ALA A 173 -6.42 -9.49 6.89
C ALA A 173 -5.97 -9.07 8.30
N GLY A 174 -6.61 -9.63 9.31
CA GLY A 174 -6.34 -9.30 10.73
C GLY A 174 -5.99 -10.53 11.56
N PRO A 175 -6.05 -10.44 12.89
CA PRO A 175 -6.37 -9.26 13.69
C PRO A 175 -5.26 -8.23 13.75
N HIS A 176 -5.62 -7.00 14.12
CA HIS A 176 -4.65 -5.95 14.45
C HIS A 176 -4.72 -5.65 15.96
N THR A 177 -3.57 -5.59 16.62
CA THR A 177 -3.43 -5.10 17.99
C THR A 177 -2.19 -4.23 18.06
N VAL A 178 -2.38 -2.94 17.83
CA VAL A 178 -1.28 -1.98 17.63
C VAL A 178 -1.34 -0.93 18.71
N THR A 179 -0.28 -0.84 19.53
CA THR A 179 -0.15 0.20 20.55
C THR A 179 0.82 1.26 20.06
N ASP A 180 0.38 2.50 20.02
CA ASP A 180 1.22 3.63 19.66
C ASP A 180 2.11 4.07 20.84
N LYS A 181 3.06 4.96 20.57
CA LYS A 181 3.99 5.42 21.60
C LYS A 181 3.34 6.33 22.67
N SER A 182 2.10 6.78 22.49
CA SER A 182 1.32 7.47 23.52
C SER A 182 0.56 6.51 24.44
N GLY A 183 0.53 5.22 24.11
CA GLY A 183 -0.16 4.17 24.87
C GLY A 183 -1.57 3.88 24.39
N PHE A 184 -2.06 4.52 23.31
CA PHE A 184 -3.33 4.16 22.69
C PHE A 184 -3.19 2.83 21.96
N THR A 185 -4.14 1.92 22.17
CA THR A 185 -4.18 0.62 21.50
C THR A 185 -5.37 0.52 20.55
N LEU A 186 -5.06 0.41 19.26
CA LEU A 186 -5.98 0.00 18.21
C LEU A 186 -6.16 -1.52 18.29
N ARG A 187 -7.41 -1.97 18.41
CA ARG A 187 -7.81 -3.38 18.27
C ARG A 187 -8.81 -3.48 17.14
N SER A 188 -8.60 -4.40 16.25
CA SER A 188 -9.48 -4.67 15.13
C SER A 188 -9.50 -6.16 14.83
N GLY A 189 -10.67 -6.68 14.56
CA GLY A 189 -10.84 -8.06 14.15
C GLY A 189 -12.04 -8.23 13.22
N SER A 190 -12.00 -9.30 12.46
CA SER A 190 -13.06 -9.75 11.56
C SER A 190 -12.94 -11.26 11.37
N ILE A 191 -13.84 -11.86 10.62
CA ILE A 191 -13.77 -13.30 10.35
C ILE A 191 -12.67 -13.68 9.34
N TYR A 192 -11.98 -12.73 8.73
CA TYR A 192 -10.93 -12.98 7.74
C TYR A 192 -9.53 -12.88 8.32
N THR A 193 -8.81 -14.00 8.32
CA THR A 193 -7.44 -14.09 8.84
C THR A 193 -6.35 -13.84 7.79
N GLY A 194 -6.72 -13.68 6.53
CA GLY A 194 -5.77 -13.59 5.43
C GLY A 194 -5.14 -14.94 5.03
N GLY A 195 -5.64 -16.06 5.58
CA GLY A 195 -5.05 -17.38 5.33
C GLY A 195 -3.67 -17.58 5.96
N SER A 196 -3.19 -16.60 6.74
CA SER A 196 -1.90 -16.68 7.41
C SER A 196 -1.95 -17.67 8.59
N PRO A 197 -0.97 -18.57 8.73
CA PRO A 197 -0.89 -19.48 9.88
C PRO A 197 -0.67 -18.75 11.21
N TYR A 198 -0.28 -17.48 11.17
CA TYR A 198 0.02 -16.67 12.35
C TYR A 198 -1.19 -15.92 12.92
N ASN A 199 -2.32 -15.90 12.22
CA ASN A 199 -3.52 -15.13 12.57
C ASN A 199 -4.75 -16.04 12.75
N ASN A 200 -4.64 -17.07 13.60
CA ASN A 200 -5.66 -18.10 13.73
C ASN A 200 -6.92 -17.67 14.51
N ASN A 201 -6.85 -16.56 15.26
CA ASN A 201 -7.91 -16.11 16.16
C ASN A 201 -8.32 -14.67 15.82
N ASN A 202 -8.80 -14.44 14.61
CA ASN A 202 -9.34 -13.15 14.22
C ASN A 202 -10.84 -13.15 14.51
N GLU A 203 -11.26 -12.40 15.51
CA GLU A 203 -12.64 -12.30 15.97
C GLU A 203 -13.17 -10.89 15.72
N GLY A 204 -14.40 -10.79 15.27
CA GLY A 204 -15.10 -9.51 15.19
C GLY A 204 -15.38 -8.91 16.58
N ASN A 205 -16.01 -7.75 16.58
CA ASN A 205 -16.45 -7.04 17.80
C ASN A 205 -15.33 -6.66 18.80
N GLN A 206 -14.10 -6.56 18.31
CA GLN A 206 -12.97 -6.08 19.11
C GLN A 206 -13.08 -4.57 19.33
N LYS A 207 -12.87 -4.09 20.56
CA LYS A 207 -12.91 -2.67 20.89
C LYS A 207 -11.52 -2.11 21.12
N SER A 208 -11.24 -1.01 20.42
CA SER A 208 -10.07 -0.18 20.66
C SER A 208 -10.23 0.65 21.94
N ASP A 209 -9.16 1.29 22.38
CA ASP A 209 -9.18 2.13 23.58
C ASP A 209 -10.08 3.36 23.46
N ASP A 210 -10.44 3.78 22.23
CA ASP A 210 -11.48 4.78 21.98
C ASP A 210 -12.91 4.26 22.11
N GLY A 211 -13.08 2.99 22.49
CA GLY A 211 -14.36 2.32 22.66
C GLY A 211 -15.07 1.93 21.37
N LYS A 212 -14.48 2.20 20.21
CA LYS A 212 -15.05 1.88 18.90
C LYS A 212 -14.66 0.49 18.43
N THR A 213 -15.52 -0.11 17.63
CA THR A 213 -15.25 -1.34 16.88
C THR A 213 -14.77 -0.98 15.49
N TRP A 214 -13.52 -1.30 15.19
CA TRP A 214 -12.92 -1.12 13.87
C TRP A 214 -12.78 -2.48 13.20
N VAL A 215 -13.12 -2.58 11.92
CA VAL A 215 -13.15 -3.86 11.20
C VAL A 215 -12.64 -3.70 9.77
N GLY A 216 -12.23 -4.81 9.16
CA GLY A 216 -11.81 -4.86 7.76
C GLY A 216 -10.55 -4.05 7.50
N GLY A 217 -10.38 -3.64 6.24
CA GLY A 217 -9.33 -2.71 5.84
C GLY A 217 -9.57 -1.32 6.43
N MET A 218 -8.51 -0.60 6.72
CA MET A 218 -8.56 0.72 7.36
C MET A 218 -7.60 1.69 6.70
N ALA A 219 -8.03 2.98 6.66
CA ALA A 219 -7.14 4.10 6.45
C ALA A 219 -6.72 4.67 7.81
N LEU A 220 -5.43 4.85 8.00
CA LEU A 220 -4.81 5.18 9.27
C LEU A 220 -3.92 6.42 9.16
N ARG A 221 -3.72 7.10 10.29
CA ARG A 221 -2.79 8.22 10.42
C ARG A 221 -1.97 8.04 11.70
N VAL A 222 -0.71 8.44 11.66
CA VAL A 222 0.19 8.48 12.82
C VAL A 222 1.13 9.67 12.73
N ASN A 223 1.54 10.23 13.87
CA ASN A 223 2.60 11.23 13.91
C ASN A 223 3.97 10.59 13.59
N PRO A 224 4.93 11.32 13.00
CA PRO A 224 6.26 10.78 12.68
C PRO A 224 7.06 10.23 13.88
N ASP A 225 6.69 10.60 15.09
CA ASP A 225 7.28 10.09 16.33
C ASP A 225 6.63 8.79 16.84
N GLY A 226 5.59 8.30 16.15
CA GLY A 226 4.84 7.08 16.49
C GLY A 226 3.72 7.27 17.50
N THR A 227 3.37 8.51 17.84
CA THR A 227 2.21 8.85 18.68
C THR A 227 0.97 9.17 17.85
N GLY A 228 -0.21 9.25 18.46
CA GLY A 228 -1.43 9.75 17.82
C GLY A 228 -1.98 8.85 16.71
N LEU A 229 -1.80 7.53 16.84
CA LEU A 229 -2.41 6.58 15.91
C LEU A 229 -3.93 6.76 15.88
N LYS A 230 -4.47 6.95 14.69
CA LYS A 230 -5.90 7.21 14.49
C LYS A 230 -6.43 6.45 13.27
N VAL A 231 -7.60 5.83 13.43
CA VAL A 231 -8.38 5.31 12.30
C VAL A 231 -9.18 6.47 11.69
N LEU A 232 -9.03 6.64 10.38
CA LEU A 232 -9.72 7.69 9.62
C LEU A 232 -11.01 7.15 9.00
N ALA A 233 -10.94 5.96 8.39
CA ALA A 233 -12.09 5.25 7.85
C ALA A 233 -11.78 3.75 7.87
N HIS A 234 -12.82 2.91 7.80
CA HIS A 234 -12.64 1.47 7.97
C HIS A 234 -13.65 0.65 7.17
N ASN A 235 -13.49 -0.67 7.31
CA ASN A 235 -14.36 -1.69 6.71
C ASN A 235 -14.29 -1.73 5.18
N PHE A 236 -13.07 -1.47 4.67
CA PHE A 236 -12.68 -1.72 3.29
C PHE A 236 -12.26 -3.18 3.11
N ARG A 237 -12.14 -3.62 1.86
CA ARG A 237 -11.58 -4.94 1.56
C ARG A 237 -10.05 -4.91 1.56
N ASN A 238 -9.45 -4.20 0.61
CA ASN A 238 -8.01 -4.23 0.40
C ASN A 238 -7.52 -2.92 -0.22
N SER A 239 -7.70 -1.81 0.50
CA SER A 239 -7.17 -0.52 0.09
C SER A 239 -5.65 -0.55 0.12
N TYR A 240 -5.02 -0.20 -1.00
CA TYR A 240 -3.57 -0.30 -1.14
C TYR A 240 -2.85 0.99 -0.78
N GLU A 241 -3.42 2.14 -1.14
CA GLU A 241 -2.77 3.43 -0.92
C GLU A 241 -3.80 4.50 -0.55
N VAL A 242 -3.43 5.37 0.39
CA VAL A 242 -4.17 6.57 0.76
C VAL A 242 -3.32 7.80 0.50
N VAL A 243 -3.93 8.82 -0.07
CA VAL A 243 -3.25 10.09 -0.33
C VAL A 243 -4.10 11.26 0.13
N THR A 244 -3.44 12.38 0.45
CA THR A 244 -4.09 13.67 0.73
C THR A 244 -3.93 14.58 -0.46
N ASP A 245 -5.03 15.23 -0.88
CA ASP A 245 -4.95 16.32 -1.86
C ASP A 245 -4.49 17.64 -1.22
N SER A 246 -4.30 18.67 -2.02
CA SER A 246 -3.86 19.99 -1.55
C SER A 246 -4.87 20.72 -0.64
N TYR A 247 -6.09 20.21 -0.53
CA TYR A 247 -7.14 20.74 0.35
C TYR A 247 -7.27 19.93 1.64
N GLY A 248 -6.50 18.84 1.79
CA GLY A 248 -6.57 17.92 2.92
C GLY A 248 -7.66 16.86 2.79
N ASN A 249 -8.29 16.71 1.63
CA ASN A 249 -9.17 15.58 1.40
C ASN A 249 -8.37 14.30 1.25
N LEU A 250 -8.93 13.22 1.76
CA LEU A 250 -8.34 11.88 1.69
C LEU A 250 -8.97 11.10 0.55
N TRP A 251 -8.12 10.43 -0.22
CA TRP A 251 -8.50 9.54 -1.30
C TRP A 251 -7.77 8.23 -1.16
N GLN A 252 -8.42 7.14 -1.53
CA GLN A 252 -7.78 5.82 -1.60
C GLN A 252 -8.34 5.00 -2.74
N ASN A 253 -7.59 3.99 -3.15
CA ASN A 253 -8.08 2.92 -4.00
C ASN A 253 -8.57 1.74 -3.13
N ASP A 254 -9.45 0.92 -3.68
CA ASP A 254 -9.84 -0.37 -3.12
C ASP A 254 -10.15 -1.35 -4.25
N ASN A 255 -9.98 -2.64 -4.00
CA ASN A 255 -10.23 -3.67 -4.98
C ASN A 255 -11.25 -4.70 -4.52
N ASP A 256 -11.85 -5.35 -5.49
CA ASP A 256 -12.77 -6.45 -5.29
C ASP A 256 -12.25 -7.73 -5.97
N ASP A 257 -12.74 -8.87 -5.55
CA ASP A 257 -12.45 -10.18 -6.15
C ASP A 257 -13.68 -10.80 -6.82
N GLN A 258 -14.86 -10.26 -6.56
CA GLN A 258 -16.12 -10.71 -7.16
C GLN A 258 -16.45 -9.93 -8.44
N GLU A 259 -16.13 -8.65 -8.45
CA GLU A 259 -16.29 -7.75 -9.59
C GLU A 259 -14.90 -7.40 -10.15
N VAL A 260 -14.80 -7.31 -11.47
CA VAL A 260 -13.52 -7.05 -12.17
C VAL A 260 -13.22 -5.55 -12.18
N THR A 261 -13.52 -4.86 -11.09
CA THR A 261 -13.33 -3.42 -10.96
C THR A 261 -12.63 -3.04 -9.67
N CYS A 262 -11.91 -1.94 -9.76
CA CYS A 262 -11.35 -1.24 -8.61
C CYS A 262 -11.99 0.15 -8.58
N ARG A 263 -12.02 0.77 -7.40
CA ARG A 263 -12.52 2.12 -7.26
C ARG A 263 -11.53 3.03 -6.56
N THR A 264 -11.61 4.30 -6.90
CA THR A 264 -11.00 5.37 -6.12
C THR A 264 -12.11 6.02 -5.28
N THR A 265 -11.91 6.09 -3.98
CA THR A 265 -12.90 6.54 -3.03
C THR A 265 -12.40 7.76 -2.28
N TRP A 266 -13.24 8.80 -2.21
CA TRP A 266 -13.07 9.86 -1.23
C TRP A 266 -13.39 9.34 0.16
N LEU A 267 -12.52 9.62 1.13
CA LEU A 267 -12.68 9.14 2.50
C LEU A 267 -13.29 10.23 3.38
N MET A 268 -14.41 9.90 3.99
CA MET A 268 -14.98 10.67 5.08
C MET A 268 -14.46 10.16 6.40
N GLU A 269 -13.93 11.04 7.24
CA GLU A 269 -13.45 10.67 8.57
C GLU A 269 -14.56 10.00 9.39
N GLY A 270 -14.26 8.81 9.93
CA GLY A 270 -15.22 7.96 10.62
C GLY A 270 -16.11 7.13 9.69
N GLY A 271 -15.88 7.18 8.37
CA GLY A 271 -16.64 6.41 7.39
C GLY A 271 -16.48 4.89 7.55
N ASN A 272 -17.54 4.16 7.25
CA ASN A 272 -17.60 2.70 7.22
C ASN A 272 -18.00 2.26 5.82
N ALA A 273 -17.10 1.56 5.12
CA ALA A 273 -17.32 1.12 3.73
C ALA A 273 -18.20 -0.13 3.61
N GLY A 274 -18.44 -0.88 4.69
CA GLY A 274 -19.44 -1.93 4.75
C GLY A 274 -19.03 -3.30 4.19
N PHE A 275 -17.74 -3.59 4.04
CA PHE A 275 -17.30 -4.90 3.52
C PHE A 275 -17.69 -6.07 4.44
N PHE A 276 -17.55 -5.92 5.75
CA PHE A 276 -18.11 -6.82 6.75
C PHE A 276 -19.33 -6.18 7.43
N SER A 277 -20.07 -6.97 8.22
CA SER A 277 -21.01 -6.40 9.20
C SER A 277 -20.26 -5.39 10.09
N SER A 278 -21.00 -4.45 10.68
CA SER A 278 -20.42 -3.33 11.45
C SER A 278 -19.52 -3.74 12.60
N ASP A 279 -19.67 -4.96 13.09
CA ASP A 279 -18.88 -5.56 14.17
C ASP A 279 -17.84 -6.60 13.70
N GLY A 280 -17.77 -6.86 12.36
CA GLY A 280 -16.82 -7.79 11.77
C GLY A 280 -17.12 -9.27 11.98
N THR A 281 -18.33 -9.61 12.48
CA THR A 281 -18.70 -11.01 12.78
C THR A 281 -19.27 -11.75 11.59
N ARG A 282 -19.63 -11.06 10.50
CA ARG A 282 -20.24 -11.65 9.30
C ARG A 282 -19.68 -11.00 8.03
N TYR A 283 -19.62 -11.77 6.95
CA TYR A 283 -19.35 -11.25 5.60
C TYR A 283 -20.52 -10.40 5.07
N TRP A 284 -20.25 -9.53 4.11
CA TRP A 284 -21.25 -8.71 3.42
C TRP A 284 -22.42 -9.52 2.88
N GLN A 285 -22.21 -10.73 2.37
CA GLN A 285 -23.25 -11.63 1.87
C GLN A 285 -24.25 -12.09 2.94
N ALA A 286 -23.86 -12.08 4.20
CA ALA A 286 -24.72 -12.50 5.30
C ALA A 286 -25.90 -11.53 5.55
N ASP A 287 -25.81 -10.31 5.07
CA ASP A 287 -26.83 -9.27 5.21
C ASP A 287 -27.68 -9.11 3.94
N GLN A 288 -27.52 -10.01 2.95
CA GLN A 288 -28.35 -10.05 1.75
C GLN A 288 -29.84 -10.19 2.11
N ARG A 289 -30.67 -9.33 1.55
CA ARG A 289 -32.13 -9.36 1.78
C ARG A 289 -32.79 -10.51 1.03
N PRO A 290 -33.84 -11.12 1.56
CA PRO A 290 -34.58 -12.15 0.84
C PRO A 290 -35.03 -11.67 -0.57
N GLY A 291 -34.67 -12.44 -1.61
CA GLY A 291 -34.99 -12.09 -2.99
C GLY A 291 -34.09 -11.06 -3.64
N GLN A 292 -33.11 -10.51 -2.94
CA GLN A 292 -32.10 -9.63 -3.51
C GLN A 292 -31.06 -10.47 -4.27
N ASP A 293 -30.72 -10.05 -5.49
CA ASP A 293 -29.58 -10.62 -6.22
C ASP A 293 -28.27 -10.40 -5.46
N ILE A 294 -27.38 -11.40 -5.48
CA ILE A 294 -26.13 -11.31 -4.72
C ILE A 294 -25.23 -10.18 -5.23
N PHE A 295 -25.19 -9.94 -6.53
CA PHE A 295 -24.41 -8.86 -7.11
C PHE A 295 -25.01 -7.48 -6.77
N ALA A 296 -26.35 -7.39 -6.67
CA ALA A 296 -27.00 -6.16 -6.19
C ALA A 296 -26.83 -5.94 -4.68
N ALA A 297 -26.45 -6.98 -3.92
CA ALA A 297 -26.14 -6.89 -2.50
C ALA A 297 -24.64 -6.66 -2.25
N HIS A 298 -23.84 -6.66 -3.30
CA HIS A 298 -22.40 -6.50 -3.21
C HIS A 298 -22.04 -5.10 -2.66
N TRP A 299 -21.07 -5.02 -1.75
CA TRP A 299 -20.68 -3.76 -1.13
C TRP A 299 -20.06 -2.76 -2.12
N HIS A 300 -19.41 -3.25 -3.19
CA HIS A 300 -19.00 -2.50 -4.35
C HIS A 300 -20.08 -2.58 -5.43
N GLN A 301 -20.99 -1.65 -5.45
CA GLN A 301 -21.96 -1.55 -6.54
C GLN A 301 -21.36 -0.72 -7.67
N ASP A 302 -21.09 -1.38 -8.79
CA ASP A 302 -20.45 -0.74 -9.95
C ASP A 302 -21.47 -0.18 -10.95
N ASP A 303 -22.77 -0.45 -10.76
CA ASP A 303 -23.83 0.09 -11.59
C ASP A 303 -24.12 1.56 -11.23
N PRO A 304 -23.83 2.52 -12.12
CA PRO A 304 -24.11 3.93 -11.87
C PRO A 304 -25.60 4.16 -11.57
N GLY A 305 -25.87 4.78 -10.43
CA GLY A 305 -27.23 5.16 -10.03
C GLY A 305 -27.99 4.14 -9.21
N VAL A 306 -27.35 3.07 -8.76
CA VAL A 306 -27.97 2.04 -7.90
C VAL A 306 -27.66 2.25 -6.40
N MET A 307 -26.91 3.27 -6.05
CA MET A 307 -26.65 3.64 -4.65
C MET A 307 -27.75 4.50 -4.05
#